data_ccf7a8a0565b2f11061f625c0a319c6b
#
_entry.id   ccf7a8a0565b2f11061f625c0a319c6b
#
_cell.length_a   1.000
_cell.length_b   1.000
_cell.length_c   1.000
_cell.angle_alpha   90.00
_cell.angle_beta   90.00
_cell.angle_gamma   90.00
#
_symmetry.space_group_name_H-M   'P 1'
#
loop_
_entity.id
_entity.type
_entity.pdbx_description
1 polymer ?
#
loop_
_entity_poly.entity_id
_entity_poly.type
_entity_poly.pdbx_seq_one_letter_code
_entity_poly.pdbx_strand_id
1 'polypeptide(L)'
;MNEKRRAQRIVLNTPTLIEAVPQPTIKLHDNLAKVYERIEANIERAGEKLPGVLRDLSTNGAFVTGITLPLMSRVAFSFALQGFGQVEVLGWVMWRRTADCEVPTADGQMVPLSKGFGVLFEAIPLDARVAIHELVRQSS
;
A
#
# COMPACT_ATOMS: atom_id res chain seq x y z
N MET A 1 19.32 1.43 19.04
CA MET A 1 18.70 1.44 18.64
C MET A 1 18.05 2.07 17.58
N ASN A 2 18.32 2.03 16.66
CA ASN A 2 17.99 2.78 15.66
C ASN A 2 16.97 2.33 14.75
N GLU A 3 16.64 1.11 14.76
CA GLU A 3 15.62 0.63 13.97
C GLU A 3 14.32 1.19 14.39
N LYS A 4 14.26 1.77 15.55
CA LYS A 4 13.06 2.38 15.93
C LYS A 4 12.69 3.55 15.16
N ARG A 5 13.64 4.16 14.51
CA ARG A 5 13.35 5.28 13.71
C ARG A 5 12.75 4.93 12.43
N ARG A 6 12.90 3.68 12.01
CA ARG A 6 12.31 3.27 10.79
C ARG A 6 10.83 3.24 10.99
N ALA A 7 10.11 3.24 9.91
CA ALA A 7 8.69 3.17 9.96
C ALA A 7 8.28 1.91 10.70
N GLN A 8 7.67 2.10 11.82
CA GLN A 8 7.15 0.99 12.57
C GLN A 8 5.85 0.55 11.95
N ARG A 9 5.66 -0.75 11.89
CA ARG A 9 4.47 -1.29 11.25
C ARG A 9 4.06 -2.56 11.95
N ILE A 10 2.79 -2.92 11.74
CA ILE A 10 2.25 -4.16 12.28
C ILE A 10 1.93 -5.08 11.13
N VAL A 11 2.03 -6.37 11.38
CA VAL A 11 1.68 -7.39 10.41
C VAL A 11 0.27 -7.85 10.70
N LEU A 12 -0.62 -7.74 9.72
CA LEU A 12 -2.03 -8.01 9.91
C LEU A 12 -2.53 -9.25 9.17
N ASN A 13 -2.15 -9.41 7.91
CA ASN A 13 -2.66 -10.48 7.05
C ASN A 13 -4.18 -10.43 6.95
N THR A 14 -4.70 -9.26 6.69
CA THR A 14 -6.14 -9.01 6.66
C THR A 14 -6.61 -8.91 5.22
N PRO A 15 -7.72 -9.58 4.86
CA PRO A 15 -8.24 -9.43 3.50
C PRO A 15 -8.64 -8.00 3.21
N THR A 16 -8.44 -7.58 1.97
CA THR A 16 -8.80 -6.23 1.55
C THR A 16 -9.28 -6.29 0.10
N LEU A 17 -10.10 -5.33 -0.27
CA LEU A 17 -10.52 -5.14 -1.65
C LEU A 17 -9.92 -3.85 -2.13
N ILE A 18 -9.25 -3.91 -3.28
CA ILE A 18 -8.53 -2.77 -3.83
C ILE A 18 -9.16 -2.37 -5.14
N GLU A 19 -9.36 -1.08 -5.30
CA GLU A 19 -9.93 -0.53 -6.52
C GLU A 19 -8.98 0.50 -7.07
N ALA A 20 -8.56 0.35 -8.33
CA ALA A 20 -7.80 1.38 -9.00
C ALA A 20 -8.76 2.51 -9.33
N VAL A 21 -8.40 3.73 -8.95
CA VAL A 21 -9.30 4.88 -9.14
C VAL A 21 -8.65 5.88 -10.07
N PRO A 22 -9.45 6.70 -10.75
CA PRO A 22 -8.88 7.70 -11.64
C PRO A 22 -8.01 8.68 -10.89
N GLN A 23 -6.97 9.14 -11.55
CA GLN A 23 -6.14 10.17 -10.98
C GLN A 23 -6.88 11.50 -11.04
N PRO A 24 -6.60 12.39 -10.09
CA PRO A 24 -7.27 13.68 -10.10
C PRO A 24 -6.86 14.47 -11.32
N THR A 25 -7.78 15.30 -11.80
CA THR A 25 -7.49 16.18 -12.91
C THR A 25 -6.56 17.27 -12.40
N ILE A 26 -5.35 17.31 -12.92
CA ILE A 26 -4.36 18.28 -12.51
C ILE A 26 -3.81 18.96 -13.75
N LYS A 27 -3.63 20.27 -13.65
CA LYS A 27 -3.00 20.99 -14.72
C LYS A 27 -1.49 20.80 -14.57
N LEU A 28 -0.89 20.05 -15.46
CA LEU A 28 0.51 19.72 -15.36
C LEU A 28 1.30 20.36 -16.48
N HIS A 29 2.58 20.56 -16.22
CA HIS A 29 3.51 20.94 -17.27
C HIS A 29 3.48 19.85 -18.34
N ASP A 30 3.67 20.24 -19.61
CA ASP A 30 3.55 19.30 -20.72
C ASP A 30 4.36 18.02 -20.56
N ASN A 31 5.58 18.14 -20.09
CA ASN A 31 6.44 16.95 -19.92
C ASN A 31 5.90 16.01 -18.85
N LEU A 32 5.38 16.57 -17.77
CA LEU A 32 4.80 15.74 -16.71
C LEU A 32 3.50 15.12 -17.16
N ALA A 33 2.71 15.83 -17.91
CA ALA A 33 1.45 15.31 -18.41
C ALA A 33 1.68 14.06 -19.26
N LYS A 34 2.73 14.10 -20.09
CA LYS A 34 3.04 12.94 -20.93
C LYS A 34 3.44 11.72 -20.11
N VAL A 35 4.17 11.95 -19.03
CA VAL A 35 4.55 10.85 -18.15
C VAL A 35 3.32 10.23 -17.51
N TYR A 36 2.41 11.09 -17.01
CA TYR A 36 1.20 10.59 -16.38
C TYR A 36 0.31 9.85 -17.37
N GLU A 37 0.24 10.31 -18.58
CA GLU A 37 -0.55 9.62 -19.60
C GLU A 37 -0.05 8.22 -19.83
N ARG A 38 1.27 8.05 -19.89
CA ARG A 38 1.82 6.73 -20.10
C ARG A 38 1.56 5.80 -18.94
N ILE A 39 1.59 6.34 -17.73
CA ILE A 39 1.33 5.53 -16.54
C ILE A 39 -0.15 5.15 -16.50
N GLU A 40 -1.03 6.10 -16.72
CA GLU A 40 -2.46 5.84 -16.68
C GLU A 40 -2.91 4.85 -17.73
N ALA A 41 -2.24 4.83 -18.86
CA ALA A 41 -2.64 3.93 -19.93
C ALA A 41 -2.53 2.47 -19.52
N ASN A 42 -1.83 2.19 -18.42
CA ASN A 42 -1.71 0.83 -17.93
C ASN A 42 -2.78 0.48 -16.90
N ILE A 43 -3.67 1.40 -16.57
CA ILE A 43 -4.69 1.13 -15.57
C ILE A 43 -6.00 0.78 -16.30
N GLU A 44 -6.02 -0.42 -16.83
CA GLU A 44 -7.19 -0.83 -17.59
C GLU A 44 -8.30 -1.35 -16.72
N ARG A 45 -8.02 -1.54 -15.45
CA ARG A 45 -8.97 -2.14 -14.52
C ARG A 45 -9.54 -1.13 -13.53
N ALA A 46 -9.55 0.14 -13.92
CA ALA A 46 -10.08 1.18 -13.04
C ALA A 46 -11.54 0.88 -12.71
N GLY A 47 -11.88 0.97 -11.44
CA GLY A 47 -13.22 0.67 -10.97
C GLY A 47 -13.46 -0.78 -10.62
N GLU A 48 -12.54 -1.67 -11.01
CA GLU A 48 -12.67 -3.07 -10.69
C GLU A 48 -12.11 -3.32 -9.29
N LYS A 49 -12.84 -4.10 -8.49
CA LYS A 49 -12.38 -4.42 -7.16
C LYS A 49 -11.62 -5.73 -7.17
N LEU A 50 -10.39 -5.68 -6.71
CA LEU A 50 -9.50 -6.83 -6.75
C LEU A 50 -9.19 -7.28 -5.33
N PRO A 51 -9.23 -8.58 -5.07
CA PRO A 51 -8.92 -9.07 -3.73
C PRO A 51 -7.42 -9.10 -3.49
N GLY A 52 -7.02 -8.76 -2.30
CA GLY A 52 -5.63 -8.84 -1.88
C GLY A 52 -5.56 -9.07 -0.39
N VAL A 53 -4.35 -9.12 0.14
CA VAL A 53 -4.14 -9.28 1.56
C VAL A 53 -3.30 -8.12 2.06
N LEU A 54 -3.86 -7.35 2.98
CA LEU A 54 -3.12 -6.28 3.63
C LEU A 54 -2.19 -6.95 4.64
N ARG A 55 -0.91 -6.93 4.34
CA ARG A 55 0.05 -7.64 5.15
C ARG A 55 0.66 -6.79 6.23
N ASP A 56 1.12 -5.60 5.85
CA ASP A 56 1.79 -4.71 6.78
C ASP A 56 1.09 -3.36 6.78
N LEU A 57 1.06 -2.72 7.92
CA LEU A 57 0.38 -1.45 8.08
C LEU A 57 1.22 -0.52 8.95
N SER A 58 1.36 0.73 8.51
CA SER A 58 1.97 1.78 9.31
C SER A 58 1.07 3.00 9.23
N THR A 59 1.46 4.08 9.89
CA THR A 59 0.64 5.30 9.89
C THR A 59 0.63 5.98 8.53
N ASN A 60 1.62 5.70 7.68
CA ASN A 60 1.74 6.41 6.40
C ASN A 60 1.53 5.52 5.20
N GLY A 61 1.45 4.23 5.38
CA GLY A 61 1.33 3.35 4.23
C GLY A 61 1.08 1.91 4.61
N ALA A 62 1.04 1.06 3.58
CA ALA A 62 0.71 -0.35 3.75
C ALA A 62 1.37 -1.17 2.67
N PHE A 63 1.51 -2.46 2.92
CA PHE A 63 1.95 -3.42 1.91
C PHE A 63 0.83 -4.42 1.69
N VAL A 64 0.45 -4.59 0.42
CA VAL A 64 -0.61 -5.50 0.02
C VAL A 64 -0.02 -6.60 -0.83
N THR A 65 -0.34 -7.85 -0.52
CA THR A 65 0.17 -9.00 -1.26
C THR A 65 -0.95 -9.64 -2.07
N GLY A 66 -0.55 -10.50 -2.99
CA GLY A 66 -1.48 -11.29 -3.79
C GLY A 66 -1.73 -10.77 -5.18
N ILE A 67 -1.61 -9.47 -5.36
CA ILE A 67 -1.77 -8.85 -6.66
C ILE A 67 -0.75 -7.73 -6.78
N THR A 68 -0.57 -7.23 -8.01
CA THR A 68 0.23 -6.04 -8.23
C THR A 68 -0.54 -5.09 -9.11
N LEU A 69 -0.16 -3.82 -9.03
CA LEU A 69 -0.70 -2.76 -9.87
C LEU A 69 0.46 -1.92 -10.36
N PRO A 70 0.28 -1.21 -11.47
CA PRO A 70 1.38 -0.38 -11.99
C PRO A 70 1.79 0.68 -10.98
N LEU A 71 3.06 1.05 -11.04
CA LEU A 71 3.57 2.13 -10.21
C LEU A 71 2.78 3.41 -10.47
N MET A 72 2.59 4.18 -9.44
CA MET A 72 1.86 5.45 -9.49
C MET A 72 0.37 5.29 -9.74
N SER A 73 -0.13 4.05 -9.64
CA SER A 73 -1.58 3.85 -9.63
C SER A 73 -2.16 4.47 -8.38
N ARG A 74 -3.30 5.11 -8.53
CA ARG A 74 -4.04 5.62 -7.39
C ARG A 74 -5.06 4.57 -7.00
N VAL A 75 -5.11 4.21 -5.73
CA VAL A 75 -5.93 3.09 -5.28
C VAL A 75 -6.77 3.47 -4.08
N ALA A 76 -7.95 2.89 -4.01
CA ALA A 76 -8.79 2.96 -2.83
C ALA A 76 -8.93 1.55 -2.30
N PHE A 77 -8.82 1.38 -1.00
CA PHE A 77 -9.03 0.06 -0.43
C PHE A 77 -9.54 0.19 0.99
N SER A 78 -10.11 -0.90 1.48
CA SER A 78 -10.69 -0.91 2.81
C SER A 78 -10.27 -2.18 3.52
N PHE A 79 -10.24 -2.10 4.83
CA PHE A 79 -9.89 -3.25 5.66
C PHE A 79 -10.46 -3.05 7.06
N ALA A 80 -10.60 -4.16 7.78
CA ALA A 80 -11.07 -4.11 9.16
C ALA A 80 -9.88 -3.94 10.08
N LEU A 81 -9.92 -2.94 10.93
CA LEU A 81 -8.86 -2.68 11.89
C LEU A 81 -9.35 -3.08 13.28
N GLN A 82 -8.63 -3.97 13.92
CA GLN A 82 -9.02 -4.52 15.20
C GLN A 82 -9.19 -3.41 16.22
N GLY A 83 -10.33 -3.41 16.91
CA GLY A 83 -10.61 -2.41 17.93
C GLY A 83 -11.10 -1.09 17.39
N PHE A 84 -11.17 -0.94 16.07
CA PHE A 84 -11.59 0.33 15.47
C PHE A 84 -12.79 0.14 14.55
N GLY A 85 -12.72 -0.82 13.64
CA GLY A 85 -13.75 -1.05 12.65
C GLY A 85 -13.21 -0.91 11.26
N GLN A 86 -14.09 -0.61 10.32
CA GLN A 86 -13.71 -0.54 8.90
C GLN A 86 -12.96 0.75 8.60
N VAL A 87 -11.85 0.64 7.89
CA VAL A 87 -11.05 1.79 7.49
C VAL A 87 -11.02 1.85 5.98
N GLU A 88 -11.25 3.02 5.42
CA GLU A 88 -11.16 3.25 3.98
C GLU A 88 -10.01 4.20 3.70
N VAL A 89 -9.18 3.85 2.73
CA VAL A 89 -7.94 4.57 2.46
C VAL A 89 -7.83 4.86 0.98
N LEU A 90 -7.25 6.01 0.68
CA LEU A 90 -6.87 6.38 -0.67
C LEU A 90 -5.36 6.54 -0.68
N GLY A 91 -4.71 5.96 -1.66
CA GLY A 91 -3.25 6.04 -1.69
C GLY A 91 -2.68 5.82 -3.08
N TRP A 92 -1.35 5.74 -3.13
CA TRP A 92 -0.62 5.60 -4.39
C TRP A 92 0.34 4.43 -4.30
N VAL A 93 0.43 3.67 -5.40
CA VAL A 93 1.39 2.56 -5.47
C VAL A 93 2.78 3.14 -5.71
N MET A 94 3.66 3.02 -4.73
CA MET A 94 4.97 3.63 -4.79
C MET A 94 6.08 2.65 -5.10
N TRP A 95 5.87 1.36 -4.87
CA TRP A 95 6.81 0.32 -5.24
C TRP A 95 6.05 -0.98 -5.36
N ARG A 96 6.66 -1.94 -6.06
CA ARG A 96 5.98 -3.23 -6.24
C ARG A 96 6.99 -4.34 -6.41
N ARG A 97 6.52 -5.55 -6.10
CA ARG A 97 7.26 -6.78 -6.35
C ARG A 97 6.37 -7.63 -7.24
N THR A 98 6.82 -7.87 -8.47
CA THR A 98 5.94 -8.47 -9.47
C THR A 98 5.87 -9.99 -9.39
N ALA A 99 6.74 -10.61 -8.62
CA ALA A 99 6.73 -12.07 -8.47
C ALA A 99 7.23 -12.42 -7.09
N ASP A 100 6.80 -13.59 -6.60
CA ASP A 100 7.35 -14.10 -5.36
C ASP A 100 8.84 -14.36 -5.54
N CYS A 101 9.61 -14.12 -4.52
CA CYS A 101 11.04 -14.37 -4.57
C CYS A 101 11.56 -14.69 -3.17
N GLU A 102 12.82 -15.07 -3.09
CA GLU A 102 13.47 -15.28 -1.82
C GLU A 102 14.76 -14.49 -1.79
N VAL A 103 15.08 -13.93 -0.64
CA VAL A 103 16.32 -13.18 -0.47
C VAL A 103 17.08 -13.73 0.71
N PRO A 104 18.41 -13.74 0.65
CA PRO A 104 19.20 -14.21 1.79
C PRO A 104 19.28 -13.15 2.88
N THR A 105 19.26 -13.62 4.11
CA THR A 105 19.52 -12.76 5.24
C THR A 105 21.02 -12.78 5.55
N ALA A 106 21.42 -11.97 6.52
CA ALA A 106 22.82 -11.87 6.90
C ALA A 106 23.39 -13.19 7.38
N ASP A 107 22.55 -14.05 7.97
CA ASP A 107 23.00 -15.33 8.46
C ASP A 107 22.83 -16.46 7.44
N GLY A 108 22.51 -16.12 6.20
CA GLY A 108 22.45 -17.11 5.14
C GLY A 108 21.12 -17.80 4.95
N GLN A 109 20.14 -17.46 5.75
CA GLN A 109 18.82 -18.06 5.58
C GLN A 109 18.05 -17.34 4.49
N MET A 110 17.16 -18.07 3.83
CA MET A 110 16.34 -17.48 2.77
C MET A 110 15.01 -17.06 3.35
N VAL A 111 14.62 -15.83 3.04
CA VAL A 111 13.35 -15.28 3.48
C VAL A 111 12.46 -15.10 2.26
N PRO A 112 11.25 -15.68 2.28
CA PRO A 112 10.34 -15.52 1.15
C PRO A 112 9.72 -14.12 1.18
N LEU A 113 9.62 -13.53 -0.01
CA LEU A 113 8.98 -12.24 -0.19
C LEU A 113 7.87 -12.40 -1.21
N SER A 114 6.67 -12.00 -0.83
CA SER A 114 5.50 -12.21 -1.66
C SER A 114 5.33 -11.11 -2.69
N LYS A 115 4.76 -11.48 -3.81
CA LYS A 115 4.31 -10.53 -4.81
C LYS A 115 3.34 -9.54 -4.16
N GLY A 116 3.46 -8.28 -4.51
CA GLY A 116 2.57 -7.27 -3.95
C GLY A 116 3.04 -5.88 -4.26
N PHE A 117 2.48 -4.91 -3.55
CA PHE A 117 2.84 -3.52 -3.76
C PHE A 117 2.73 -2.73 -2.47
N GLY A 118 3.54 -1.68 -2.38
CA GLY A 118 3.51 -0.77 -1.26
C GLY A 118 2.74 0.48 -1.60
N VAL A 119 1.90 0.92 -0.68
CA VAL A 119 1.02 2.07 -0.85
C VAL A 119 1.43 3.17 0.10
N LEU A 120 1.55 4.38 -0.43
CA LEU A 120 1.69 5.57 0.41
C LEU A 120 0.31 6.19 0.53
N PHE A 121 -0.14 6.45 1.75
CA PHE A 121 -1.48 6.98 1.95
C PHE A 121 -1.57 8.42 1.48
N GLU A 122 -2.58 8.70 0.69
CA GLU A 122 -2.93 10.06 0.32
C GLU A 122 -3.96 10.60 1.31
N ALA A 123 -4.95 9.79 1.63
CA ALA A 123 -6.02 10.21 2.52
C ALA A 123 -6.47 9.03 3.36
N ILE A 124 -6.55 9.25 4.64
CA ILE A 124 -7.05 8.27 5.61
C ILE A 124 -7.73 9.08 6.72
N PRO A 125 -8.86 8.60 7.25
CA PRO A 125 -9.51 9.34 8.33
C PRO A 125 -8.57 9.53 9.51
N LEU A 126 -8.63 10.69 10.13
CA LEU A 126 -7.73 11.01 11.22
C LEU A 126 -7.84 10.04 12.37
N ASP A 127 -9.06 9.67 12.73
CA ASP A 127 -9.27 8.74 13.84
C ASP A 127 -8.69 7.36 13.52
N ALA A 128 -8.76 6.94 12.25
CA ALA A 128 -8.15 5.69 11.84
C ALA A 128 -6.62 5.78 11.94
N ARG A 129 -6.05 6.91 11.53
CA ARG A 129 -4.61 7.10 11.62
C ARG A 129 -4.13 7.05 13.08
N VAL A 130 -4.91 7.66 13.97
CA VAL A 130 -4.58 7.61 15.39
C VAL A 130 -4.65 6.17 15.91
N ALA A 131 -5.67 5.42 15.50
CA ALA A 131 -5.80 4.04 15.92
C ALA A 131 -4.63 3.19 15.42
N ILE A 132 -4.20 3.40 14.18
CA ILE A 132 -3.05 2.70 13.63
C ILE A 132 -1.79 3.04 14.44
N HIS A 133 -1.61 4.32 14.73
CA HIS A 133 -0.45 4.77 15.50
C HIS A 133 -0.38 4.07 16.85
N GLU A 134 -1.53 3.97 17.52
CA GLU A 134 -1.56 3.30 18.82
C GLU A 134 -1.22 1.82 18.70
N LEU A 135 -1.73 1.14 17.67
CA LEU A 135 -1.43 -0.26 17.50
C LEU A 135 0.06 -0.49 17.17
N VAL A 136 0.62 0.37 16.33
CA VAL A 136 2.03 0.28 16.00
C VAL A 136 2.88 0.51 17.24
N ARG A 137 2.51 1.49 18.04
CA ARG A 137 3.24 1.80 19.25
C ARG A 137 3.18 0.63 20.23
N GLN A 138 2.02 0.00 20.37
CA GLN A 138 1.87 -1.14 21.27
C GLN A 138 2.64 -2.36 20.82
N SER A 139 2.91 -2.46 19.52
CA SER A 139 3.61 -3.62 18.97
C SER A 139 5.13 -3.51 19.09
N SER A 140 5.64 -2.36 19.41
CA SER A 140 7.10 -2.19 19.46
C SER A 140 7.71 -2.30 20.88
#